data_aa88c7c584a7e640767e7379f4050054
#
_entry.id   aa88c7c584a7e640767e7379f4050054
#
_cell.length_a   1.000
_cell.length_b   1.000
_cell.length_c   1.000
_cell.angle_alpha   90.00
_cell.angle_beta   90.00
_cell.angle_gamma   90.00
#
_symmetry.space_group_name_H-M   'P 1'
#
loop_
_entity.id
_entity.type
_entity.pdbx_description
1 polymer ?
#
loop_
_entity_poly.entity_id
_entity_poly.type
_entity_poly.pdbx_seq_one_letter_code
_entity_poly.pdbx_strand_id
1 'polypeptide(L)'
;KHPVKLLGIDSLTSAFRAEFLGRGTLAERQQKIRAHMRDLDKFMEGTNAATVVTNQVHSNPQAMFGDPTKPVGGHIVGHTSKFRIYLRKGKAGTRVCRLKDSPHLPESEAVISILEEGIRD
;
A
#
# COMPACT_ATOMS: atom_id res chain seq x y z
N LYS A 1 23.98 -12.69 14.88
CA LYS A 1 22.71 -12.44 14.14
C LYS A 1 22.48 -10.94 14.10
N HIS A 2 22.32 -10.39 12.90
CA HIS A 2 21.98 -8.97 12.76
C HIS A 2 20.46 -8.79 12.95
N PRO A 3 20.02 -7.77 13.71
CA PRO A 3 18.59 -7.52 13.90
C PRO A 3 17.96 -7.01 12.59
N VAL A 4 16.76 -7.48 12.28
CA VAL A 4 15.96 -6.95 11.15
C VAL A 4 15.51 -5.53 11.50
N LYS A 5 15.76 -4.58 10.60
CA LYS A 5 15.39 -3.17 10.77
C LYS A 5 14.36 -2.70 9.76
N LEU A 6 14.26 -3.37 8.63
CA LEU A 6 13.33 -3.09 7.57
C LEU A 6 12.78 -4.38 6.98
N LEU A 7 11.46 -4.45 6.80
CA LEU A 7 10.76 -5.49 6.06
C LEU A 7 10.05 -4.87 4.87
N GLY A 8 10.37 -5.33 3.66
CA GLY A 8 9.67 -4.95 2.43
C GLY A 8 8.80 -6.09 1.92
N ILE A 9 7.56 -5.80 1.53
CA ILE A 9 6.62 -6.77 0.94
C ILE A 9 6.09 -6.22 -0.38
N ASP A 10 6.43 -6.88 -1.48
CA ASP A 10 5.96 -6.56 -2.83
C ASP A 10 5.27 -7.79 -3.46
N SER A 11 3.97 -7.77 -3.54
CA SER A 11 2.97 -6.85 -3.02
C SER A 11 2.09 -7.55 -1.98
N LEU A 12 1.53 -6.74 -1.07
CA LEU A 12 0.74 -7.22 0.05
C LEU A 12 -0.43 -8.14 -0.37
N THR A 13 -1.13 -7.80 -1.46
CA THR A 13 -2.36 -8.47 -1.87
C THR A 13 -2.19 -9.46 -3.02
N SER A 14 -1.01 -9.61 -3.60
CA SER A 14 -0.79 -10.45 -4.78
C SER A 14 -1.11 -11.92 -4.51
N ALA A 15 -0.59 -12.48 -3.41
CA ALA A 15 -0.84 -13.87 -3.04
C ALA A 15 -2.32 -14.13 -2.76
N PHE A 16 -2.98 -13.21 -2.04
CA PHE A 16 -4.42 -13.35 -1.75
C PHE A 16 -5.31 -13.25 -2.98
N ARG A 17 -4.90 -12.54 -4.02
CA ARG A 17 -5.63 -12.50 -5.29
C ARG A 17 -5.52 -13.80 -6.06
N ALA A 18 -4.36 -14.43 -6.05
CA ALA A 18 -4.14 -15.71 -6.73
C ALA A 18 -4.90 -16.86 -6.05
N GLU A 19 -4.97 -16.86 -4.72
CA GLU A 19 -5.58 -17.94 -3.94
C GLU A 19 -7.13 -17.83 -3.89
N PHE A 20 -7.67 -16.62 -3.83
CA PHE A 20 -9.10 -16.37 -3.67
C PHE A 20 -9.71 -15.76 -4.93
N LEU A 21 -10.04 -16.60 -5.88
CA LEU A 21 -10.73 -16.21 -7.13
C LEU A 21 -12.25 -16.35 -6.95
N GLY A 22 -12.97 -15.26 -7.26
CA GLY A 22 -14.42 -15.23 -7.27
C GLY A 22 -15.09 -14.44 -6.13
N ARG A 23 -16.37 -14.13 -6.32
CA ARG A 23 -17.16 -13.29 -5.39
C ARG A 23 -17.47 -13.99 -4.05
N GLY A 24 -17.64 -15.30 -4.05
CA GLY A 24 -17.97 -16.08 -2.86
C GLY A 24 -16.86 -16.14 -1.81
N THR A 25 -15.60 -15.83 -2.19
CA THR A 25 -14.44 -15.89 -1.30
C THR A 25 -14.01 -14.51 -0.76
N LEU A 26 -14.79 -13.45 -1.02
CA LEU A 26 -14.41 -12.08 -0.64
C LEU A 26 -14.24 -11.94 0.88
N ALA A 27 -15.17 -12.45 1.66
CA ALA A 27 -15.13 -12.37 3.13
C ALA A 27 -13.93 -13.13 3.71
N GLU A 28 -13.66 -14.32 3.20
CA GLU A 28 -12.51 -15.12 3.62
C GLU A 28 -11.20 -14.43 3.26
N ARG A 29 -11.07 -13.91 2.05
CA ARG A 29 -9.91 -13.11 1.64
C ARG A 29 -9.69 -11.90 2.55
N GLN A 30 -10.74 -11.18 2.93
CA GLN A 30 -10.65 -10.04 3.84
C GLN A 30 -10.19 -10.46 5.24
N GLN A 31 -10.65 -11.61 5.74
CA GLN A 31 -10.19 -12.15 7.02
C GLN A 31 -8.70 -12.52 6.99
N LYS A 32 -8.23 -13.14 5.92
CA LYS A 32 -6.82 -13.49 5.72
C LYS A 32 -5.93 -12.26 5.65
N ILE A 33 -6.33 -11.24 4.89
CA ILE A 33 -5.60 -9.96 4.82
C ILE A 33 -5.54 -9.32 6.22
N ARG A 34 -6.64 -9.32 6.97
CA ARG A 34 -6.66 -8.76 8.33
C ARG A 34 -5.73 -9.52 9.27
N ALA A 35 -5.70 -10.84 9.20
CA ALA A 35 -4.79 -11.66 10.00
C ALA A 35 -3.33 -11.35 9.66
N HIS A 36 -3.00 -11.29 8.37
CA HIS A 36 -1.66 -10.95 7.91
C HIS A 36 -1.21 -9.55 8.37
N MET A 37 -2.06 -8.54 8.30
CA MET A 37 -1.74 -7.20 8.78
C MET A 37 -1.45 -7.19 10.29
N ARG A 38 -2.22 -7.93 11.10
CA ARG A 38 -1.94 -8.07 12.54
C ARG A 38 -0.61 -8.77 12.83
N ASP A 39 -0.24 -9.76 12.03
CA ASP A 39 1.04 -10.45 12.19
C ASP A 39 2.21 -9.53 11.85
N LEU A 40 2.06 -8.64 10.84
CA LEU A 40 3.03 -7.60 10.53
C LEU A 40 3.17 -6.59 11.68
N ASP A 41 2.06 -6.16 12.29
CA ASP A 41 2.10 -5.25 13.44
C ASP A 41 2.87 -5.89 14.62
N LYS A 42 2.56 -7.13 14.96
CA LYS A 42 3.30 -7.88 15.99
C LYS A 42 4.79 -8.03 15.68
N PHE A 43 5.12 -8.27 14.41
CA PHE A 43 6.51 -8.34 13.99
C PHE A 43 7.23 -7.01 14.19
N MET A 44 6.61 -5.89 13.81
CA MET A 44 7.18 -4.55 14.00
C MET A 44 7.38 -4.23 15.48
N GLU A 45 6.37 -4.53 16.32
CA GLU A 45 6.46 -4.34 17.77
C GLU A 45 7.58 -5.18 18.41
N GLY A 46 7.69 -6.45 18.03
CA GLY A 46 8.68 -7.37 18.59
C GLY A 46 10.11 -7.12 18.12
N THR A 47 10.32 -6.53 16.95
CA THR A 47 11.65 -6.32 16.36
C THR A 47 12.09 -4.86 16.32
N ASN A 48 11.19 -3.92 16.57
CA ASN A 48 11.38 -2.49 16.34
C ASN A 48 11.86 -2.20 14.89
N ALA A 49 11.29 -2.93 13.92
CA ALA A 49 11.57 -2.80 12.50
C ALA A 49 10.50 -1.95 11.81
N ALA A 50 10.88 -1.21 10.78
CA ALA A 50 9.92 -0.58 9.88
C ALA A 50 9.41 -1.60 8.85
N THR A 51 8.12 -1.51 8.47
CA THR A 51 7.57 -2.32 7.39
C THR A 51 7.05 -1.42 6.27
N VAL A 52 7.47 -1.72 5.05
CA VAL A 52 7.00 -1.07 3.82
C VAL A 52 6.31 -2.12 2.96
N VAL A 53 5.08 -1.87 2.58
CA VAL A 53 4.32 -2.76 1.70
C VAL A 53 3.91 -2.02 0.43
N THR A 54 4.05 -2.66 -0.71
CA THR A 54 3.44 -2.17 -1.94
C THR A 54 2.06 -2.79 -2.10
N ASN A 55 1.16 -2.05 -2.73
CA ASN A 55 -0.18 -2.52 -3.02
C ASN A 55 -0.66 -1.95 -4.35
N GLN A 56 -1.47 -2.72 -5.06
CA GLN A 56 -2.08 -2.27 -6.30
C GLN A 56 -3.35 -1.47 -6.03
N VAL A 57 -3.70 -0.62 -6.98
CA VAL A 57 -4.97 0.07 -7.03
C VAL A 57 -5.81 -0.44 -8.20
N HIS A 58 -7.12 -0.30 -8.09
CA HIS A 58 -8.04 -0.55 -9.19
C HIS A 58 -8.91 0.68 -9.42
N SER A 59 -9.32 0.88 -10.64
CA SER A 59 -10.26 1.92 -11.01
C SER A 59 -11.68 1.49 -10.64
N ASN A 60 -12.45 2.42 -10.06
CA ASN A 60 -13.89 2.25 -9.88
C ASN A 60 -14.63 3.11 -10.93
N PRO A 61 -15.05 2.53 -12.06
CA PRO A 61 -15.71 3.28 -13.13
C PRO A 61 -17.06 3.88 -12.72
N GLN A 62 -17.62 3.45 -11.59
CA GLN A 62 -18.89 3.97 -11.05
C GLN A 62 -18.70 5.18 -10.11
N ALA A 63 -17.47 5.60 -9.87
CA ALA A 63 -17.22 6.81 -9.08
C ALA A 63 -17.58 8.04 -9.93
N MET A 64 -18.71 8.65 -9.64
CA MET A 64 -19.18 9.86 -10.35
C MET A 64 -18.41 11.11 -9.97
N PHE A 65 -17.78 11.13 -8.79
CA PHE A 65 -17.02 12.25 -8.25
C PHE A 65 -15.75 11.80 -7.53
N GLY A 66 -14.69 12.60 -7.56
CA GLY A 66 -13.42 12.35 -6.89
C GLY A 66 -12.47 11.42 -7.63
N ASP A 67 -11.47 10.93 -6.93
CA ASP A 67 -10.48 9.99 -7.46
C ASP A 67 -11.12 8.58 -7.58
N PRO A 68 -11.27 8.02 -8.79
CA PRO A 68 -11.89 6.72 -9.00
C PRO A 68 -11.00 5.56 -8.54
N THR A 69 -9.76 5.80 -8.16
CA THR A 69 -8.82 4.75 -7.76
C THR A 69 -8.99 4.35 -6.31
N LYS A 70 -9.07 3.03 -6.07
CA LYS A 70 -9.14 2.44 -4.74
C LYS A 70 -8.05 1.40 -4.55
N PRO A 71 -7.46 1.30 -3.35
CA PRO A 71 -6.49 0.26 -3.07
C PRO A 71 -7.15 -1.12 -3.11
N VAL A 72 -6.42 -2.09 -3.65
CA VAL A 72 -6.81 -3.50 -3.56
C VAL A 72 -6.73 -3.93 -2.09
N GLY A 73 -7.71 -4.73 -1.62
CA GLY A 73 -7.81 -5.11 -0.21
C GLY A 73 -8.71 -4.19 0.61
N GLY A 74 -9.16 -3.08 0.03
CA GLY A 74 -10.19 -2.21 0.59
C GLY A 74 -9.80 -1.53 1.91
N HIS A 75 -10.78 -1.33 2.77
CA HIS A 75 -10.63 -0.58 4.02
C HIS A 75 -9.61 -1.17 5.00
N ILE A 76 -9.43 -2.50 5.00
CA ILE A 76 -8.51 -3.15 5.96
C ILE A 76 -7.08 -2.64 5.79
N VAL A 77 -6.57 -2.68 4.57
CA VAL A 77 -5.23 -2.18 4.26
C VAL A 77 -5.12 -0.68 4.54
N GLY A 78 -6.17 0.07 4.18
CA GLY A 78 -6.22 1.51 4.39
C GLY A 78 -6.20 1.94 5.85
N HIS A 79 -6.87 1.21 6.74
CA HIS A 79 -6.95 1.57 8.17
C HIS A 79 -5.78 1.05 9.02
N THR A 80 -5.14 -0.04 8.61
CA THR A 80 -4.01 -0.59 9.37
C THR A 80 -2.70 0.13 9.06
N SER A 81 -2.53 0.62 7.83
CA SER A 81 -1.33 1.36 7.44
C SER A 81 -1.32 2.76 8.06
N LYS A 82 -0.27 3.09 8.82
CA LYS A 82 -0.09 4.41 9.44
C LYS A 82 0.18 5.51 8.41
N PHE A 83 0.96 5.18 7.37
CA PHE A 83 1.27 6.08 6.27
C PHE A 83 0.81 5.44 4.97
N ARG A 84 0.16 6.19 4.11
CA ARG A 84 -0.23 5.77 2.77
C ARG A 84 0.26 6.76 1.74
N ILE A 85 1.09 6.28 0.83
CA ILE A 85 1.59 7.06 -0.30
C ILE A 85 0.98 6.49 -1.57
N TYR A 86 0.31 7.34 -2.33
CA TYR A 86 -0.23 7.00 -3.63
C TYR A 86 0.72 7.47 -4.72
N LEU A 87 1.12 6.53 -5.58
CA LEU A 87 2.02 6.79 -6.69
C LEU A 87 1.23 6.77 -8.00
N ARG A 88 1.34 7.83 -8.79
CA ARG A 88 0.76 7.89 -10.13
C ARG A 88 1.77 8.38 -11.15
N LYS A 89 1.53 8.06 -12.43
CA LYS A 89 2.36 8.60 -13.51
C LYS A 89 2.18 10.11 -13.59
N GLY A 90 3.29 10.82 -13.67
CA GLY A 90 3.37 12.23 -13.96
C GLY A 90 3.63 12.52 -15.44
N LYS A 91 3.93 13.77 -15.76
CA LYS A 91 4.34 14.18 -17.10
C LYS A 91 5.82 13.82 -17.33
N ALA A 92 6.21 13.65 -18.60
CA ALA A 92 7.60 13.46 -19.01
C ALA A 92 8.36 12.36 -18.23
N GLY A 93 7.70 11.23 -17.95
CA GLY A 93 8.32 10.08 -17.26
C GLY A 93 8.43 10.20 -15.74
N THR A 94 8.01 11.32 -15.15
CA THR A 94 8.02 11.50 -13.69
C THR A 94 6.95 10.66 -12.99
N ARG A 95 6.99 10.67 -11.67
CA ARG A 95 5.95 10.11 -10.78
C ARG A 95 5.50 11.18 -9.80
N VAL A 96 4.22 11.20 -9.52
CA VAL A 96 3.64 12.02 -8.45
C VAL A 96 3.41 11.11 -7.26
N CYS A 97 4.01 11.48 -6.13
CA CYS A 97 3.83 10.85 -4.83
C CYS A 97 2.87 11.70 -4.02
N ARG A 98 1.70 11.16 -3.67
CA ARG A 98 0.75 11.85 -2.81
C ARG A 98 0.64 11.15 -1.47
N LEU A 99 0.89 11.89 -0.40
CA LEU A 99 0.63 11.42 0.96
C LEU A 99 -0.89 11.48 1.18
N LYS A 100 -1.52 10.30 1.21
CA LYS A 100 -2.98 10.15 1.36
C LYS A 100 -3.42 10.05 2.82
N ASP A 101 -2.55 9.54 3.67
CA ASP A 101 -2.83 9.36 5.08
C ASP A 101 -1.54 9.39 5.90
N SER A 102 -1.61 10.03 7.03
CA SER A 102 -0.52 10.13 7.98
C SER A 102 -1.07 10.50 9.36
N PRO A 103 -0.51 9.97 10.46
CA PRO A 103 -0.95 10.30 11.81
C PRO A 103 -0.64 11.75 12.22
N HIS A 104 0.27 12.44 11.53
CA HIS A 104 0.73 13.78 11.95
C HIS A 104 1.09 14.75 10.82
N LEU A 105 1.04 14.31 9.57
CA LEU A 105 1.34 15.17 8.42
C LEU A 105 0.07 15.43 7.59
N PRO A 106 -0.11 16.65 7.06
CA PRO A 106 -1.21 16.93 6.15
C PRO A 106 -1.01 16.23 4.80
N GLU A 107 -2.08 16.07 4.04
CA GLU A 107 -1.97 15.62 2.64
C GLU A 107 -1.07 16.55 1.85
N SER A 108 -0.16 15.98 1.09
CA SER A 108 0.81 16.71 0.27
C SER A 108 1.20 15.90 -0.96
N GLU A 109 1.75 16.56 -1.95
CA GLU A 109 2.27 15.92 -3.16
C GLU A 109 3.72 16.35 -3.41
N ALA A 110 4.52 15.40 -3.91
CA ALA A 110 5.84 15.64 -4.44
C ALA A 110 5.98 14.97 -5.82
N VAL A 111 6.75 15.57 -6.70
CA VAL A 111 7.10 14.99 -7.99
C VAL A 111 8.49 14.40 -7.90
N ILE A 112 8.64 13.17 -8.35
CA ILE A 112 9.93 12.46 -8.38
C ILE A 112 10.22 11.94 -9.78
N SER A 113 11.50 11.78 -10.06
CA SER A 113 12.02 11.12 -11.26
C SER A 113 12.63 9.78 -10.88
N ILE A 114 12.44 8.76 -11.72
CA ILE A 114 13.11 7.47 -11.59
C ILE A 114 14.17 7.41 -12.67
N LEU A 115 15.42 7.50 -12.26
CA LEU A 115 16.59 7.51 -13.13
C LEU A 115 17.46 6.28 -12.86
N GLU A 116 18.48 6.07 -13.67
CA GLU A 116 19.44 4.98 -13.51
C GLU A 116 20.16 5.08 -12.15
N GLU A 117 20.43 6.28 -11.69
CA GLU A 117 21.06 6.57 -10.40
C GLU A 117 20.07 6.49 -9.21
N GLY A 118 18.80 6.15 -9.44
CA GLY A 118 17.78 6.01 -8.43
C GLY A 118 16.68 7.09 -8.49
N ILE A 119 16.04 7.35 -7.36
CA ILE A 119 14.96 8.33 -7.22
C ILE A 119 15.55 9.73 -7.00
N ARG A 120 15.05 10.71 -7.74
CA ARG A 120 15.43 12.13 -7.64
C ARG A 120 14.19 13.01 -7.67
N ASP A 121 14.28 14.18 -7.11
CA ASP A 121 13.32 15.30 -7.16
C ASP A 121 13.59 16.24 -8.35
#